data_d8d5c7e5f6cc7545bf402152c7c3ef70
#
_entry.id   d8d5c7e5f6cc7545bf402152c7c3ef70
#
_cell.length_a   1.000
_cell.length_b   1.000
_cell.length_c   1.000
_cell.angle_alpha   90.00
_cell.angle_beta   90.00
_cell.angle_gamma   90.00
#
_symmetry.space_group_name_H-M   'P 1'
#
loop_
_entity.id
_entity.type
_entity.pdbx_description
1 polymer ?
#
loop_
_entity_poly.entity_id
_entity_poly.type
_entity_poly.pdbx_seq_one_letter_code
_entity_poly.pdbx_strand_id
1 'polypeptide(L)'
;MAYIMLQYDRPTDSHHWNDYNQHVRDWITQLLQIPGAVSFVAYRTSDGASPDTITMLEFRTVEDARRAQASEQLRKVLDGLRSLGVTAKVLLVERSPFTPEPIPA
;
A
#
# COMPACT_ATOMS: atom_id res chain seq x y z
N MET A 1 16.43 -2.97 -1.50
CA MET A 1 15.03 -3.06 -1.12
C MET A 1 14.23 -2.04 -1.90
N ALA A 2 13.05 -2.41 -2.32
CA ALA A 2 12.13 -1.53 -3.00
C ALA A 2 10.74 -1.70 -2.40
N TYR A 3 9.86 -0.74 -2.63
CA TYR A 3 8.53 -0.72 -2.01
C TYR A 3 7.49 -0.30 -3.02
N ILE A 4 6.30 -0.87 -2.90
CA ILE A 4 5.10 -0.27 -3.48
C ILE A 4 4.41 0.49 -2.36
N MET A 5 4.25 1.79 -2.55
CA MET A 5 3.55 2.67 -1.62
C MET A 5 2.17 2.97 -2.17
N LEU A 6 1.14 2.81 -1.36
CA LEU A 6 -0.20 3.27 -1.66
C LEU A 6 -0.53 4.45 -0.76
N GLN A 7 -1.11 5.50 -1.34
CA GLN A 7 -1.58 6.67 -0.59
C GLN A 7 -3.05 6.89 -0.92
N TYR A 8 -3.90 6.94 0.09
CA TYR A 8 -5.33 7.15 -0.13
C TYR A 8 -6.03 7.68 1.11
N ASP A 9 -7.24 8.18 0.90
CA ASP A 9 -8.16 8.50 1.99
C ASP A 9 -9.17 7.37 2.12
N ARG A 10 -9.37 6.89 3.36
CA ARG A 10 -10.35 5.85 3.64
C ARG A 10 -11.76 6.36 3.39
N PRO A 11 -12.73 5.46 3.14
CA PRO A 11 -14.11 5.86 2.96
C PRO A 11 -14.63 6.65 4.17
N THR A 12 -15.49 7.64 3.93
CA THR A 12 -16.05 8.48 4.99
C THR A 12 -17.48 8.13 5.37
N ASP A 13 -18.26 7.56 4.44
CA ASP A 13 -19.61 7.13 4.75
C ASP A 13 -19.60 5.77 5.47
N SER A 14 -20.60 5.55 6.33
CA SER A 14 -20.61 4.39 7.23
C SER A 14 -20.70 3.04 6.48
N HIS A 15 -21.41 3.01 5.35
CA HIS A 15 -21.58 1.78 4.57
C HIS A 15 -20.24 1.32 3.97
N HIS A 16 -19.56 2.21 3.23
CA HIS A 16 -18.28 1.90 2.62
C HIS A 16 -17.17 1.71 3.68
N TRP A 17 -17.24 2.44 4.79
CA TRP A 17 -16.33 2.27 5.91
C TRP A 17 -16.39 0.85 6.49
N ASN A 18 -17.60 0.33 6.68
CA ASN A 18 -17.79 -1.04 7.19
C ASN A 18 -17.24 -2.06 6.19
N ASP A 19 -17.52 -1.89 4.91
CA ASP A 19 -17.00 -2.77 3.87
C ASP A 19 -15.47 -2.74 3.83
N TYR A 20 -14.88 -1.56 3.93
CA TYR A 20 -13.43 -1.40 3.98
C TYR A 20 -12.84 -2.20 5.14
N ASN A 21 -13.39 -2.05 6.35
CA ASN A 21 -12.89 -2.75 7.53
C ASN A 21 -13.03 -4.27 7.43
N GLN A 22 -14.07 -4.75 6.73
CA GLN A 22 -14.24 -6.19 6.51
C GLN A 22 -13.23 -6.77 5.54
N HIS A 23 -12.78 -6.01 4.56
CA HIS A 23 -11.95 -6.51 3.47
C HIS A 23 -10.46 -6.20 3.61
N VAL A 24 -10.09 -5.25 4.45
CA VAL A 24 -8.71 -4.75 4.49
C VAL A 24 -7.69 -5.85 4.82
N ARG A 25 -8.03 -6.76 5.72
CA ARG A 25 -7.13 -7.88 6.09
C ARG A 25 -6.92 -8.84 4.93
N ASP A 26 -7.98 -9.14 4.18
CA ASP A 26 -7.88 -9.99 3.01
C ASP A 26 -7.01 -9.35 1.94
N TRP A 27 -7.15 -8.06 1.72
CA TRP A 27 -6.30 -7.32 0.78
C TRP A 27 -4.84 -7.37 1.19
N ILE A 28 -4.52 -7.18 2.47
CA ILE A 28 -3.15 -7.30 2.98
C ILE A 28 -2.61 -8.70 2.71
N THR A 29 -3.40 -9.73 2.99
CA THR A 29 -3.01 -11.12 2.74
C THR A 29 -2.72 -11.36 1.25
N GLN A 30 -3.57 -10.83 0.36
CA GLN A 30 -3.35 -10.95 -1.08
C GLN A 30 -2.06 -10.25 -1.53
N LEU A 31 -1.80 -9.05 -1.02
CA LEU A 31 -0.58 -8.31 -1.35
C LEU A 31 0.67 -9.06 -0.90
N LEU A 32 0.62 -9.69 0.28
CA LEU A 32 1.76 -10.45 0.81
C LEU A 32 2.01 -11.75 0.02
N GLN A 33 1.05 -12.21 -0.79
CA GLN A 33 1.22 -13.37 -1.66
C GLN A 33 1.88 -13.03 -2.99
N ILE A 34 2.07 -11.75 -3.31
CA ILE A 34 2.76 -11.35 -4.53
C ILE A 34 4.21 -11.87 -4.46
N PRO A 35 4.72 -12.51 -5.53
CA PRO A 35 6.08 -13.02 -5.53
C PRO A 35 7.11 -11.93 -5.21
N GLY A 36 8.00 -12.21 -4.26
CA GLY A 36 9.03 -11.28 -3.82
C GLY A 36 8.61 -10.34 -2.69
N ALA A 37 7.34 -10.35 -2.28
CA ALA A 37 6.88 -9.56 -1.16
C ALA A 37 7.50 -10.05 0.15
N VAL A 38 7.99 -9.12 0.97
CA VAL A 38 8.71 -9.41 2.22
C VAL A 38 7.87 -9.02 3.44
N SER A 39 7.30 -7.83 3.42
CA SER A 39 6.57 -7.30 4.58
C SER A 39 5.58 -6.23 4.14
N PHE A 40 4.64 -5.94 5.02
CA PHE A 40 3.64 -4.91 4.81
C PHE A 40 3.53 -4.07 6.08
N VAL A 41 3.45 -2.76 5.92
CA VAL A 41 3.19 -1.84 7.03
C VAL A 41 2.25 -0.73 6.55
N ALA A 42 1.36 -0.30 7.42
CA ALA A 42 0.44 0.80 7.16
C ALA A 42 0.64 1.90 8.18
N TYR A 43 0.54 3.13 7.70
CA TYR A 43 0.61 4.34 8.53
C TYR A 43 -0.68 5.12 8.36
N ARG A 44 -1.06 5.83 9.41
CA ARG A 44 -2.16 6.79 9.41
C ARG A 44 -1.64 8.13 9.84
N THR A 45 -2.16 9.19 9.23
CA THR A 45 -1.87 10.52 9.75
C THR A 45 -2.56 10.71 11.10
N SER A 46 -1.84 11.27 12.07
CA SER A 46 -2.35 11.42 13.43
C SER A 46 -3.40 12.53 13.55
N ASP A 47 -3.37 13.47 12.62
CA ASP A 47 -4.26 14.65 12.60
C ASP A 47 -5.37 14.56 11.53
N GLY A 48 -5.45 13.42 10.82
CA GLY A 48 -6.43 13.24 9.76
C GLY A 48 -6.09 13.92 8.44
N ALA A 49 -4.87 14.44 8.28
CA ALA A 49 -4.45 15.05 7.03
C ALA A 49 -4.49 14.03 5.87
N SER A 50 -4.86 14.52 4.67
CA SER A 50 -4.94 13.70 3.46
C SER A 50 -3.56 13.61 2.76
N PRO A 51 -3.14 12.43 2.27
CA PRO A 51 -3.81 11.13 2.41
C PRO A 51 -3.77 10.63 3.86
N ASP A 52 -4.88 10.11 4.35
CA ASP A 52 -4.93 9.66 5.74
C ASP A 52 -4.32 8.28 5.96
N THR A 53 -4.09 7.53 4.89
CA THR A 53 -3.51 6.19 4.95
C THR A 53 -2.36 6.06 3.95
N ILE A 54 -1.24 5.55 4.42
CA ILE A 54 -0.05 5.29 3.61
C ILE A 54 0.39 3.87 3.91
N THR A 55 0.49 3.03 2.88
CA THR A 55 0.93 1.66 3.04
C THR A 55 2.22 1.41 2.30
N MET A 56 3.06 0.53 2.83
CA MET A 56 4.33 0.14 2.24
C MET A 56 4.39 -1.37 2.14
N LEU A 57 4.46 -1.88 0.93
CA LEU A 57 4.71 -3.30 0.66
C LEU A 57 6.16 -3.44 0.21
N GLU A 58 6.96 -4.14 1.00
CA GLU A 58 8.39 -4.28 0.77
C GLU A 58 8.70 -5.44 -0.16
N PHE A 59 9.64 -5.23 -1.08
CA PHE A 59 10.19 -6.24 -1.98
C PHE A 59 11.69 -6.30 -1.85
N ARG A 60 12.27 -7.48 -2.09
CA ARG A 60 13.72 -7.67 -2.03
C ARG A 60 14.45 -6.88 -3.11
N THR A 61 13.87 -6.81 -4.31
CA THR A 61 14.48 -6.16 -5.46
C THR A 61 13.50 -5.21 -6.12
N VAL A 62 14.04 -4.25 -6.86
CA VAL A 62 13.24 -3.32 -7.65
C VAL A 62 12.50 -4.05 -8.78
N GLU A 63 13.11 -5.09 -9.34
CA GLU A 63 12.48 -5.90 -10.39
C GLU A 63 11.24 -6.62 -9.87
N ASP A 64 11.30 -7.17 -8.67
CA ASP A 64 10.14 -7.80 -8.03
C ASP A 64 9.02 -6.79 -7.82
N ALA A 65 9.37 -5.59 -7.34
CA ALA A 65 8.39 -4.52 -7.14
C ALA A 65 7.77 -4.06 -8.46
N ARG A 66 8.56 -3.96 -9.54
CA ARG A 66 8.03 -3.62 -10.86
C ARG A 66 7.05 -4.67 -11.38
N ARG A 67 7.39 -5.94 -11.24
CA ARG A 67 6.48 -7.02 -11.61
C ARG A 67 5.20 -6.96 -10.80
N ALA A 68 5.31 -6.65 -9.52
CA ALA A 68 4.17 -6.53 -8.62
C ALA A 68 3.22 -5.40 -9.01
N GLN A 69 3.72 -4.32 -9.60
CA GLN A 69 2.87 -3.22 -10.10
C GLN A 69 1.89 -3.70 -11.17
N ALA A 70 2.27 -4.71 -11.95
CA ALA A 70 1.42 -5.30 -12.99
C ALA A 70 0.71 -6.56 -12.51
N SER A 71 0.80 -6.91 -11.24
CA SER A 71 0.22 -8.14 -10.70
C SER A 71 -1.29 -8.07 -10.63
N GLU A 72 -1.93 -9.22 -10.77
CA GLU A 72 -3.37 -9.32 -10.61
C GLU A 72 -3.79 -9.06 -9.16
N GLN A 73 -2.98 -9.47 -8.19
CA GLN A 73 -3.26 -9.24 -6.78
C GLN A 73 -3.38 -7.76 -6.47
N LEU A 74 -2.42 -6.94 -6.94
CA LEU A 74 -2.48 -5.49 -6.73
C LEU A 74 -3.69 -4.89 -7.45
N ARG A 75 -3.95 -5.31 -8.71
CA ARG A 75 -5.10 -4.83 -9.46
C ARG A 75 -6.41 -5.10 -8.72
N LYS A 76 -6.57 -6.30 -8.17
CA LYS A 76 -7.78 -6.66 -7.41
C LYS A 76 -7.96 -5.79 -6.17
N VAL A 77 -6.87 -5.49 -5.45
CA VAL A 77 -6.93 -4.62 -4.29
C VAL A 77 -7.33 -3.20 -4.69
N LEU A 78 -6.73 -2.67 -5.75
CA LEU A 78 -7.07 -1.34 -6.26
C LEU A 78 -8.52 -1.26 -6.76
N ASP A 79 -9.00 -2.30 -7.44
CA ASP A 79 -10.39 -2.39 -7.88
C ASP A 79 -11.34 -2.46 -6.68
N GLY A 80 -10.98 -3.22 -5.65
CA GLY A 80 -11.74 -3.30 -4.41
C GLY A 80 -11.86 -1.93 -3.72
N LEU A 81 -10.76 -1.20 -3.62
CA LEU A 81 -10.77 0.16 -3.08
C LEU A 81 -11.64 1.08 -3.92
N ARG A 82 -11.50 1.03 -5.25
CA ARG A 82 -12.28 1.87 -6.17
C ARG A 82 -13.78 1.59 -6.03
N SER A 83 -14.18 0.35 -5.82
CA SER A 83 -15.59 0.00 -5.60
C SER A 83 -16.17 0.66 -4.34
N LEU A 84 -15.32 1.09 -3.42
CA LEU A 84 -15.71 1.82 -2.20
C LEU A 84 -15.50 3.33 -2.35
N GLY A 85 -15.27 3.82 -3.57
CA GLY A 85 -15.05 5.25 -3.83
C GLY A 85 -13.65 5.72 -3.49
N VAL A 86 -12.69 4.80 -3.28
CA VAL A 86 -11.33 5.13 -2.90
C VAL A 86 -10.41 5.00 -4.11
N THR A 87 -9.69 6.08 -4.42
CA THR A 87 -8.65 6.07 -5.45
C THR A 87 -7.28 6.15 -4.76
N ALA A 88 -6.49 5.11 -4.91
CA ALA A 88 -5.15 5.05 -4.33
C ALA A 88 -4.12 5.54 -5.34
N LYS A 89 -3.19 6.38 -4.88
CA LYS A 89 -1.99 6.71 -5.64
C LYS A 89 -0.98 5.60 -5.40
N VAL A 90 -0.42 5.07 -6.49
CA VAL A 90 0.56 3.97 -6.44
C VAL A 90 1.94 4.52 -6.79
N LEU A 91 2.90 4.32 -5.91
CA LEU A 91 4.28 4.75 -6.11
C LEU A 91 5.23 3.58 -5.97
N LEU A 92 6.20 3.49 -6.87
CA LEU A 92 7.34 2.60 -6.70
C LEU A 92 8.46 3.42 -6.07
N VAL A 93 8.90 3.00 -4.88
CA VAL A 93 9.89 3.75 -4.09
C VAL A 93 11.09 2.89 -3.75
N GLU A 94 12.25 3.52 -3.72
CA GLU A 94 13.50 2.93 -3.26
C GLU A 94 14.10 3.84 -2.20
N ARG A 95 15.05 3.31 -1.43
CA ARG A 95 15.81 4.18 -0.53
C ARG A 95 16.66 5.14 -1.35
N SER A 96 16.74 6.38 -0.89
CA SER A 96 17.64 7.36 -1.49
C SER A 96 19.09 6.90 -1.32
N PRO A 97 19.95 7.06 -2.34
CA PRO A 97 21.37 6.75 -2.17
C PRO A 97 22.07 7.60 -1.10
N PHE A 98 21.46 8.73 -0.70
CA PHE A 98 21.97 9.55 0.40
C PHE A 98 21.68 8.95 1.76
N THR A 99 20.64 8.09 1.87
CA THR A 99 20.25 7.44 3.11
C THR A 99 19.96 5.96 2.86
N PRO A 100 20.96 5.17 2.42
CA PRO A 100 20.76 3.71 2.21
C PRO A 100 20.36 3.01 3.51
N GLU A 101 20.81 3.55 4.64
CA GLU A 101 20.37 3.18 5.98
C GLU A 101 19.87 4.44 6.69
N PRO A 102 18.99 4.30 7.69
CA PRO A 102 18.58 5.45 8.49
C PRO A 102 19.76 6.14 9.14
N ILE A 103 19.78 7.47 9.11
CA ILE A 103 20.82 8.26 9.75
C ILE A 103 20.33 8.57 11.18
N PRO A 104 21.05 8.13 12.23
CA PRO A 104 20.62 8.40 13.60
C PRO A 104 20.72 9.89 13.92
N ALA A 105 19.86 10.31 14.84
CA ALA A 105 19.83 11.68 15.34
C ALA A 105 21.11 12.03 16.13
#